data_415888dc7338091c56ff03573aa1f650
#
_entry.id   415888dc7338091c56ff03573aa1f650
#
_cell.length_a   1.000
_cell.length_b   1.000
_cell.length_c   1.000
_cell.angle_alpha   90.00
_cell.angle_beta   90.00
_cell.angle_gamma   90.00
#
_symmetry.space_group_name_H-M   'P 1'
#
loop_
_entity.id
_entity.type
_entity.pdbx_description
1 polymer ?
#
loop_
_entity_poly.entity_id
_entity_poly.type
_entity_poly.pdbx_seq_one_letter_code
_entity_poly.pdbx_strand_id
1 'polypeptide(L)'
;MASFDMVSKVDLQTLDNAINVTHKEISNRFDFKGSHVVIELNKKEFKVNLEADSEMKLNQIVDVMISRSMKQGLDGEVYDLSKEAFQSGKVVKKEVPVRNGL
;
A
#
# COMPACT_ATOMS: atom_id res chain seq x y z
N MET A 1 -3.88 -15.03 -26.75
CA MET A 1 -3.93 -14.96 -26.08
C MET A 1 -3.55 -15.08 -25.25
N ALA A 2 -3.22 -14.96 -25.39
CA ALA A 2 -2.94 -15.06 -24.58
C ALA A 2 -2.89 -15.07 -23.67
N SER A 3 -3.13 -15.20 -23.66
CA SER A 3 -3.19 -15.18 -22.69
C SER A 3 -2.76 -15.44 -21.75
N PHE A 4 -2.45 -15.66 -21.79
CA PHE A 4 -2.22 -15.99 -20.90
C PHE A 4 -1.53 -15.88 -20.07
N ASP A 5 -1.25 -15.72 -19.99
CA ASP A 5 -0.59 -15.62 -19.27
C ASP A 5 -0.44 -15.20 -18.30
N MET A 6 -0.69 -15.16 -18.15
CA MET A 6 -0.66 -14.87 -17.30
C MET A 6 -0.41 -14.53 -16.41
N VAL A 7 -0.59 -14.28 -16.79
CA VAL A 7 0.02 -14.20 -15.83
C VAL A 7 0.17 -13.70 -14.48
N SER A 8 0.91 -13.80 -13.69
CA SER A 8 1.00 -13.57 -12.28
C SER A 8 1.75 -12.33 -11.88
N LYS A 9 2.17 -11.57 -12.81
CA LYS A 9 2.90 -10.35 -12.51
C LYS A 9 1.99 -9.22 -12.11
N VAL A 10 2.38 -8.48 -11.08
CA VAL A 10 1.68 -7.26 -10.71
C VAL A 10 2.09 -6.16 -11.67
N ASP A 11 1.10 -5.51 -12.26
CA ASP A 11 1.33 -4.39 -13.18
C ASP A 11 1.70 -3.16 -12.36
N LEU A 12 2.89 -2.62 -12.60
CA LEU A 12 3.35 -1.42 -11.89
C LEU A 12 2.42 -0.23 -12.11
N GLN A 13 1.85 -0.12 -13.30
CA GLN A 13 0.91 0.96 -13.59
C GLN A 13 -0.32 0.84 -12.70
N THR A 14 -0.88 -0.36 -12.60
CA THR A 14 -2.04 -0.62 -11.76
C THR A 14 -1.70 -0.39 -10.30
N LEU A 15 -0.53 -0.85 -9.87
CA LEU A 15 -0.07 -0.67 -8.51
C LEU A 15 0.10 0.81 -8.18
N ASP A 16 0.72 1.55 -9.07
CA ASP A 16 0.92 2.99 -8.89
C ASP A 16 -0.42 3.70 -8.77
N ASN A 17 -1.39 3.35 -9.62
CA ASN A 17 -2.73 3.92 -9.55
C ASN A 17 -3.40 3.61 -8.22
N ALA A 18 -3.27 2.35 -7.76
CA ALA A 18 -3.87 1.93 -6.50
C ALA A 18 -3.28 2.72 -5.33
N ILE A 19 -1.97 2.92 -5.33
CA ILE A 19 -1.30 3.67 -4.27
C ILE A 19 -1.71 5.14 -4.31
N ASN A 20 -1.81 5.73 -5.50
CA ASN A 20 -2.25 7.11 -5.65
C ASN A 20 -3.68 7.29 -5.15
N VAL A 21 -4.57 6.36 -5.48
CA VAL A 21 -5.95 6.40 -5.02
C VAL A 21 -6.02 6.27 -3.50
N THR A 22 -5.19 5.39 -2.95
CA THR A 22 -5.10 5.21 -1.51
C THR A 22 -4.67 6.51 -0.82
N HIS A 23 -3.64 7.13 -1.35
CA HIS A 23 -3.13 8.39 -0.80
C HIS A 23 -4.22 9.47 -0.83
N LYS A 24 -4.94 9.57 -1.93
CA LYS A 24 -6.01 10.54 -2.09
C LYS A 24 -7.14 10.26 -1.11
N GLU A 25 -7.51 8.99 -0.97
CA GLU A 25 -8.58 8.59 -0.04
C GLU A 25 -8.21 8.96 1.38
N ILE A 26 -7.00 8.64 1.80
CA ILE A 26 -6.52 8.95 3.16
C ILE A 26 -6.47 10.45 3.38
N SER A 27 -5.98 11.20 2.39
CA SER A 27 -5.89 12.66 2.48
C SER A 27 -7.26 13.32 2.67
N ASN A 28 -8.30 12.68 2.14
CA ASN A 28 -9.66 13.21 2.24
C ASN A 28 -10.38 12.77 3.50
N ARG A 29 -9.83 11.83 4.25
CA ARG A 29 -10.48 11.36 5.46
C ARG A 29 -10.30 12.37 6.57
N PHE A 30 -11.41 12.67 7.24
CA PHE A 30 -11.41 13.62 8.35
C PHE A 30 -10.47 13.18 9.46
N ASP A 31 -10.46 11.88 9.75
CA ASP A 31 -9.64 11.31 10.82
C ASP A 31 -8.14 11.51 10.60
N PHE A 32 -7.74 11.76 9.37
CA PHE A 32 -6.32 11.89 9.03
C PHE A 32 -5.90 13.33 8.77
N LYS A 33 -6.82 14.27 8.88
CA LYS A 33 -6.48 15.67 8.68
C LYS A 33 -5.56 16.14 9.81
N GLY A 34 -4.46 16.75 9.44
CA GLY A 34 -3.48 17.21 10.41
C GLY A 34 -2.58 16.11 10.95
N SER A 35 -2.81 14.86 10.54
CA SER A 35 -1.96 13.75 10.94
C SER A 35 -0.81 13.55 9.97
N HIS A 36 0.29 13.02 10.50
CA HIS A 36 1.42 12.66 9.65
C HIS A 36 1.07 11.37 8.92
N VAL A 37 1.03 11.42 7.60
CA VAL A 37 0.76 10.24 6.76
C VAL A 37 1.69 10.28 5.58
N VAL A 38 2.40 9.16 5.37
CA VAL A 38 3.22 8.98 4.17
C VAL A 38 2.85 7.65 3.53
N ILE A 39 2.57 7.70 2.26
CA ILE A 39 2.29 6.50 1.46
C ILE A 39 3.15 6.63 0.22
N GLU A 40 4.19 5.80 0.11
CA GLU A 40 5.16 5.93 -0.96
C GLU A 40 5.43 4.58 -1.58
N LEU A 41 5.37 4.53 -2.90
CA LEU A 41 5.67 3.31 -3.65
C LEU A 41 7.13 3.37 -4.12
N ASN A 42 7.91 2.40 -3.67
CA ASN A 42 9.28 2.24 -4.14
C ASN A 42 9.28 1.24 -5.29
N LYS A 43 9.36 1.76 -6.50
CA LYS A 43 9.31 0.91 -7.70
C LYS A 43 10.56 0.06 -7.88
N LYS A 44 11.69 0.53 -7.38
CA LYS A 44 12.93 -0.20 -7.52
C LYS A 44 12.95 -1.46 -6.66
N GLU A 45 12.47 -1.33 -5.44
CA GLU A 45 12.46 -2.45 -4.49
C GLU A 45 11.12 -3.15 -4.45
N PHE A 46 10.16 -2.64 -5.20
CA PHE A 46 8.84 -3.21 -5.32
C PHE A 46 8.17 -3.37 -3.95
N LYS A 47 8.13 -2.26 -3.23
CA LYS A 47 7.53 -2.23 -1.90
C LYS A 47 6.87 -0.88 -1.66
N VAL A 48 5.98 -0.85 -0.68
CA VAL A 48 5.29 0.38 -0.28
C VAL A 48 5.76 0.76 1.12
N ASN A 49 6.16 2.00 1.28
CA ASN A 49 6.56 2.54 2.58
C ASN A 49 5.40 3.35 3.16
N LEU A 50 5.01 3.02 4.37
CA LEU A 50 3.90 3.69 5.05
C LEU A 50 4.39 4.30 6.35
N GLU A 51 3.91 5.51 6.67
CA GLU A 51 4.17 6.16 7.95
C GLU A 51 2.88 6.80 8.44
N ALA A 52 2.69 6.75 9.74
CA ALA A 52 1.54 7.38 10.37
C ALA A 52 1.89 7.77 11.81
N ASP A 53 1.02 8.56 12.42
CA ASP A 53 1.21 9.00 13.81
C ASP A 53 1.09 7.87 14.82
N SER A 54 0.31 6.85 14.49
CA SER A 54 0.07 5.73 15.39
C SER A 54 -0.13 4.45 14.59
N GLU A 55 0.04 3.33 15.29
CA GLU A 55 -0.15 2.03 14.66
C GLU A 55 -1.59 1.83 14.21
N MET A 56 -2.54 2.33 14.98
CA MET A 56 -3.95 2.24 14.61
C MET A 56 -4.21 2.91 13.26
N LYS A 57 -3.69 4.12 13.07
CA LYS A 57 -3.85 4.82 11.80
C LYS A 57 -3.12 4.11 10.68
N LEU A 58 -1.95 3.56 10.99
CA LEU A 58 -1.19 2.80 10.00
C LEU A 58 -1.99 1.60 9.51
N ASN A 59 -2.64 0.89 10.43
CA ASN A 59 -3.48 -0.26 10.06
C ASN A 59 -4.66 0.17 9.19
N GLN A 60 -5.23 1.33 9.46
CA GLN A 60 -6.30 1.87 8.62
C GLN A 60 -5.81 2.16 7.20
N ILE A 61 -4.60 2.71 7.10
CA ILE A 61 -4.00 2.97 5.79
C ILE A 61 -3.83 1.66 5.02
N VAL A 62 -3.34 0.62 5.69
CA VAL A 62 -3.18 -0.69 5.07
C VAL A 62 -4.51 -1.23 4.56
N ASP A 63 -5.55 -1.13 5.38
CA ASP A 63 -6.88 -1.61 4.99
C ASP A 63 -7.39 -0.87 3.75
N VAL A 64 -7.24 0.44 3.72
CA VAL A 64 -7.67 1.23 2.56
C VAL A 64 -6.84 0.87 1.35
N MET A 65 -5.53 0.70 1.51
CA MET A 65 -4.64 0.34 0.43
C MET A 65 -5.07 -0.97 -0.21
N ILE A 66 -5.32 -1.98 0.59
CA ILE A 66 -5.74 -3.28 0.09
C ILE A 66 -7.10 -3.16 -0.62
N SER A 67 -8.04 -2.47 0.00
CA SER A 67 -9.37 -2.30 -0.56
C SER A 67 -9.34 -1.62 -1.93
N ARG A 68 -8.57 -0.53 -2.03
CA ARG A 68 -8.48 0.20 -3.30
C ARG A 68 -7.71 -0.59 -4.35
N SER A 69 -6.71 -1.34 -3.91
CA SER A 69 -5.96 -2.20 -4.82
C SER A 69 -6.85 -3.27 -5.44
N MET A 70 -7.70 -3.87 -4.62
CA MET A 70 -8.64 -4.88 -5.12
C MET A 70 -9.60 -4.28 -6.14
N LYS A 71 -10.02 -3.05 -5.93
CA LYS A 71 -10.90 -2.36 -6.89
C LYS A 71 -10.20 -2.06 -8.20
N GLN A 72 -8.86 -1.95 -8.18
CA GLN A 72 -8.08 -1.75 -9.39
C GLN A 72 -7.77 -3.07 -10.09
N GLY A 73 -8.19 -4.18 -9.52
CA GLY A 73 -7.96 -5.49 -10.10
C GLY A 73 -6.78 -6.23 -9.52
N LEU A 74 -6.15 -5.68 -8.49
CA LEU A 74 -5.05 -6.37 -7.81
C LEU A 74 -5.61 -7.29 -6.74
N ASP A 75 -4.93 -8.43 -6.55
CA ASP A 75 -5.26 -9.33 -5.46
C ASP A 75 -4.69 -8.76 -4.17
N GLY A 76 -5.47 -8.79 -3.10
CA GLY A 76 -4.99 -8.31 -1.80
C GLY A 76 -3.77 -9.07 -1.30
N GLU A 77 -3.57 -10.28 -1.79
CA GLU A 77 -2.43 -11.10 -1.40
C GLU A 77 -1.11 -10.65 -2.02
N VAL A 78 -1.15 -9.70 -2.96
CA VAL A 78 0.10 -9.18 -3.53
C VAL A 78 0.92 -8.43 -2.49
N TYR A 79 0.27 -7.95 -1.44
CA TYR A 79 0.98 -7.24 -0.36
C TYR A 79 1.40 -8.22 0.71
N ASP A 80 2.70 -8.20 1.02
CA ASP A 80 3.24 -9.03 2.09
C ASP A 80 3.14 -8.26 3.39
N LEU A 81 2.23 -8.70 4.25
CA LEU A 81 1.97 -8.03 5.52
C LEU A 81 2.68 -8.72 6.69
N SER A 82 3.64 -9.59 6.40
CA SER A 82 4.35 -10.32 7.44
C SER A 82 5.29 -9.42 8.24
N LYS A 83 5.74 -8.32 7.66
CA LYS A 83 6.58 -7.38 8.40
C LYS A 83 5.73 -6.53 9.33
N GLU A 84 6.20 -6.35 10.53
CA GLU A 84 5.48 -5.57 11.52
C GLU A 84 5.89 -4.11 11.45
N ALA A 85 4.96 -3.25 11.87
CA ALA A 85 5.26 -1.83 11.98
C ALA A 85 6.29 -1.60 13.10
N PHE A 86 7.09 -0.57 12.97
CA PHE A 86 8.08 -0.22 13.98
C PHE A 86 8.02 1.27 14.26
N GLN A 87 8.35 1.61 15.50
CA GLN A 87 8.37 3.00 15.93
C GLN A 87 9.67 3.66 15.47
N SER A 88 9.54 4.83 14.87
CA SER A 88 10.70 5.63 14.47
C SER A 88 10.45 7.07 14.92
N GLY A 89 11.04 7.42 16.06
CA GLY A 89 10.81 8.74 16.65
C GLY A 89 9.35 8.90 17.04
N LYS A 90 8.71 9.91 16.48
CA LYS A 90 7.31 10.21 16.78
C LYS A 90 6.31 9.56 15.83
N VAL A 91 6.81 8.78 14.88
CA VAL A 91 5.95 8.15 13.88
C VAL A 91 6.12 6.65 13.90
N VAL A 92 5.13 5.96 13.35
CA VAL A 92 5.18 4.51 13.16
C VAL A 92 5.34 4.26 11.68
N LYS A 93 6.28 3.41 11.32
CA LYS A 93 6.58 3.09 9.93
C LYS A 93 6.31 1.63 9.65
N LYS A 94 5.96 1.34 8.43
CA LYS A 94 5.76 -0.04 7.98
C LYS A 94 6.18 -0.17 6.53
N GLU A 95 6.95 -1.20 6.23
CA GLU A 95 7.27 -1.55 4.86
C GLU A 95 6.37 -2.71 4.43
N VAL A 96 5.76 -2.56 3.27
CA VAL A 96 4.88 -3.59 2.72
C VAL A 96 5.47 -4.02 1.38
N PRO A 97 6.25 -5.11 1.38
CA PRO A 97 6.76 -5.62 0.10
C PRO A 97 5.62 -6.10 -0.77
N VAL A 98 5.76 -5.90 -2.07
CA VAL A 98 4.76 -6.32 -3.04
C VAL A 98 5.27 -7.60 -3.70
N ARG A 99 4.47 -8.66 -3.61
CA ARG A 99 4.84 -9.93 -4.25
C ARG A 99 4.67 -9.78 -5.75
N ASN A 100 5.69 -10.16 -6.47
CA ASN A 100 5.68 -10.02 -7.92
C ASN A 100 5.07 -11.23 -8.64
N GLY A 101 4.43 -12.10 -7.91
CA GLY A 101 3.63 -13.15 -8.48
C GLY A 101 4.39 -14.33 -9.09
N LEU A 102 5.60 -14.50 -8.73
CA LEU A 102 6.35 -15.64 -9.24
C LEU A 102 6.85 -16.54 -8.13
#